data_db06e53da5705a136f2cac7aabc6478e
#
_entry.id   db06e53da5705a136f2cac7aabc6478e
#
_cell.length_a   1.000
_cell.length_b   1.000
_cell.length_c   1.000
_cell.angle_alpha   90.00
_cell.angle_beta   90.00
_cell.angle_gamma   90.00
#
_symmetry.space_group_name_H-M   'P 1'
#
loop_
_entity.id
_entity.type
_entity.pdbx_description
1 polymer ?
#
loop_
_entity_poly.entity_id
_entity_poly.type
_entity_poly.pdbx_seq_one_letter_code
_entity_poly.pdbx_strand_id
1 'polypeptide(L)'
;MQRRDAIKNIMKDIDDELVICNIGFPAKELHDIADRAENFYMIGSMGLASSIGLGVALAKPDKKVVVIDGDGSFLMNLGATVTTFVQNPNNLTWIVINNEAYGSTGNQDTYAKYLDLVDIVKGVGFKHAYNYEDIDLREVIDDDNLSFVEYNVYPGNSQVPIIDISPIEIKKRFMKVLNK
;
A
#
# COMPACT_ATOMS: atom_id res chain seq x y z
N MET A 1 -1.90 16.84 -6.06
CA MET A 1 -0.62 16.18 -6.43
C MET A 1 -0.89 14.88 -7.16
N GLN A 2 0.09 14.26 -7.82
CA GLN A 2 -0.06 12.96 -8.47
C GLN A 2 0.43 11.83 -7.55
N ARG A 3 0.10 10.57 -7.91
CA ARG A 3 0.50 9.36 -7.18
C ARG A 3 2.00 9.29 -6.86
N ARG A 4 2.86 9.67 -7.81
CA ARG A 4 4.31 9.68 -7.59
C ARG A 4 4.73 10.60 -6.44
N ASP A 5 4.08 11.77 -6.32
CA ASP A 5 4.35 12.70 -5.23
C ASP A 5 3.88 12.13 -3.90
N ALA A 6 2.73 11.45 -3.88
CA ALA A 6 2.21 10.77 -2.69
C ALA A 6 3.18 9.66 -2.23
N ILE A 7 3.65 8.80 -3.15
CA ILE A 7 4.65 7.77 -2.82
C ILE A 7 5.93 8.40 -2.27
N LYS A 8 6.40 9.50 -2.88
CA LYS A 8 7.57 10.22 -2.39
C LYS A 8 7.36 10.79 -0.98
N ASN A 9 6.15 11.25 -0.65
CA ASN A 9 5.83 11.73 0.68
C ASN A 9 5.78 10.56 1.67
N ILE A 10 5.08 9.47 1.34
CA ILE A 10 5.04 8.26 2.17
C ILE A 10 6.48 7.78 2.50
N MET A 11 7.36 7.74 1.50
CA MET A 11 8.72 7.25 1.69
C MET A 11 9.63 8.17 2.53
N LYS A 12 9.22 9.40 2.85
CA LYS A 12 9.93 10.24 3.83
C LYS A 12 9.70 9.78 5.26
N ASP A 13 8.58 9.10 5.50
CA ASP A 13 8.16 8.59 6.80
C ASP A 13 8.49 7.09 6.95
N ILE A 14 9.23 6.51 6.00
CA ILE A 14 9.64 5.10 5.98
C ILE A 14 11.14 5.00 6.23
N ASP A 15 11.52 4.29 7.29
CA ASP A 15 12.90 3.98 7.66
C ASP A 15 13.25 2.51 7.35
N ASP A 16 12.93 1.58 8.24
CA ASP A 16 13.22 0.14 8.11
C ASP A 16 11.97 -0.75 7.97
N GLU A 17 10.79 -0.12 7.84
CA GLU A 17 9.53 -0.81 7.64
C GLU A 17 9.54 -1.66 6.37
N LEU A 18 8.84 -2.78 6.44
CA LEU A 18 8.60 -3.65 5.29
C LEU A 18 7.49 -3.05 4.43
N VAL A 19 7.76 -2.80 3.16
CA VAL A 19 6.78 -2.18 2.26
C VAL A 19 6.31 -3.19 1.22
N ILE A 20 4.99 -3.40 1.15
CA ILE A 20 4.34 -4.17 0.08
C ILE A 20 3.67 -3.20 -0.88
N CYS A 21 4.15 -3.13 -2.11
CA CYS A 21 3.61 -2.20 -3.10
C CYS A 21 2.81 -2.92 -4.20
N ASN A 22 1.61 -2.42 -4.45
CA ASN A 22 0.71 -2.90 -5.50
C ASN A 22 1.35 -2.81 -6.89
N ILE A 23 0.84 -3.64 -7.80
CA ILE A 23 1.32 -3.78 -9.19
C ILE A 23 1.26 -2.47 -10.01
N GLY A 24 1.96 -2.47 -11.11
CA GLY A 24 1.83 -1.45 -12.15
C GLY A 24 2.63 -0.19 -11.88
N PHE A 25 2.03 0.97 -12.07
CA PHE A 25 2.70 2.25 -11.86
C PHE A 25 3.14 2.48 -10.41
N PRO A 26 2.34 2.14 -9.37
CA PRO A 26 2.81 2.29 -7.99
C PRO A 26 4.14 1.59 -7.72
N ALA A 27 4.28 0.34 -8.15
CA ALA A 27 5.53 -0.41 -7.97
C ALA A 27 6.70 0.21 -8.73
N LYS A 28 6.48 0.66 -9.99
CA LYS A 28 7.52 1.32 -10.80
C LYS A 28 7.94 2.65 -10.20
N GLU A 29 6.98 3.46 -9.75
CA GLU A 29 7.22 4.76 -9.13
C GLU A 29 7.96 4.61 -7.82
N LEU A 30 7.57 3.64 -6.97
CA LEU A 30 8.29 3.34 -5.73
C LEU A 30 9.73 2.89 -6.00
N HIS A 31 9.92 1.99 -6.97
CA HIS A 31 11.26 1.52 -7.34
C HIS A 31 12.17 2.67 -7.81
N ASP A 32 11.63 3.58 -8.63
CA ASP A 32 12.37 4.75 -9.15
C ASP A 32 12.67 5.79 -8.05
N ILE A 33 11.81 5.91 -7.04
CA ILE A 33 11.97 6.88 -5.93
C ILE A 33 12.94 6.37 -4.88
N ALA A 34 12.76 5.12 -4.43
CA ALA A 34 13.45 4.57 -3.27
C ALA A 34 13.51 3.04 -3.34
N ASP A 35 14.38 2.48 -4.19
CA ASP A 35 14.59 1.02 -4.20
C ASP A 35 15.30 0.56 -2.92
N ARG A 36 14.68 -0.40 -2.21
CA ARG A 36 15.19 -1.00 -0.97
C ARG A 36 14.92 -2.50 -0.97
N ALA A 37 15.71 -3.25 -0.22
CA ALA A 37 15.49 -4.69 -0.04
C ALA A 37 14.23 -4.99 0.77
N GLU A 38 13.79 -4.05 1.62
CA GLU A 38 12.57 -4.05 2.43
C GLU A 38 11.31 -3.81 1.59
N ASN A 39 11.45 -3.43 0.31
CA ASN A 39 10.31 -3.23 -0.59
C ASN A 39 10.02 -4.49 -1.39
N PHE A 40 8.78 -4.96 -1.32
CA PHE A 40 8.25 -6.01 -2.20
C PHE A 40 7.40 -5.38 -3.30
N TYR A 41 7.87 -5.46 -4.53
CA TYR A 41 7.17 -4.97 -5.72
C TYR A 41 6.32 -6.08 -6.32
N MET A 42 5.01 -5.91 -6.28
CA MET A 42 4.12 -6.85 -6.97
C MET A 42 4.18 -6.61 -8.48
N ILE A 43 4.18 -7.72 -9.24
CA ILE A 43 4.21 -7.71 -10.71
C ILE A 43 2.93 -8.27 -11.33
N GLY A 44 2.04 -8.81 -10.53
CA GLY A 44 0.76 -9.38 -10.88
C GLY A 44 -0.15 -9.44 -9.66
N SER A 45 -1.31 -10.09 -9.80
CA SER A 45 -2.23 -10.34 -8.68
C SER A 45 -2.80 -9.05 -8.07
N MET A 46 -3.32 -8.15 -8.90
CA MET A 46 -4.04 -6.96 -8.47
C MET A 46 -5.11 -7.34 -7.44
N GLY A 47 -5.25 -6.56 -6.37
CA GLY A 47 -6.17 -6.83 -5.26
C GLY A 47 -5.56 -7.63 -4.11
N LEU A 48 -4.29 -8.08 -4.21
CA LEU A 48 -3.68 -8.91 -3.17
C LEU A 48 -2.58 -8.23 -2.36
N ALA A 49 -2.34 -6.94 -2.55
CA ALA A 49 -1.31 -6.22 -1.78
C ALA A 49 -1.56 -6.30 -0.27
N SER A 50 -2.79 -6.01 0.15
CA SER A 50 -3.20 -6.09 1.55
C SER A 50 -3.11 -7.51 2.12
N SER A 51 -3.47 -8.52 1.34
CA SER A 51 -3.38 -9.92 1.77
C SER A 51 -1.94 -10.38 1.98
N ILE A 52 -1.01 -9.93 1.11
CA ILE A 52 0.43 -10.19 1.28
C ILE A 52 0.94 -9.43 2.50
N GLY A 53 0.59 -8.15 2.65
CA GLY A 53 0.96 -7.34 3.80
C GLY A 53 0.48 -7.92 5.12
N LEU A 54 -0.78 -8.36 5.17
CA LEU A 54 -1.34 -9.07 6.33
C LEU A 54 -0.53 -10.32 6.68
N GLY A 55 -0.21 -11.15 5.68
CA GLY A 55 0.58 -12.36 5.88
C GLY A 55 1.98 -12.06 6.44
N VAL A 56 2.62 -10.99 5.96
CA VAL A 56 3.92 -10.53 6.45
C VAL A 56 3.79 -9.99 7.89
N ALA A 57 2.78 -9.18 8.18
CA ALA A 57 2.55 -8.61 9.51
C ALA A 57 2.33 -9.70 10.57
N LEU A 58 1.54 -10.72 10.24
CA LEU A 58 1.30 -11.87 11.13
C LEU A 58 2.55 -12.74 11.32
N ALA A 59 3.38 -12.88 10.29
CA ALA A 59 4.60 -13.68 10.35
C ALA A 59 5.77 -12.96 11.05
N LYS A 60 5.75 -11.63 11.10
CA LYS A 60 6.78 -10.75 11.67
C LYS A 60 6.16 -9.69 12.58
N PRO A 61 5.64 -10.09 13.74
CA PRO A 61 4.96 -9.17 14.66
C PRO A 61 5.89 -8.10 15.27
N ASP A 62 7.18 -8.30 15.18
CA ASP A 62 8.23 -7.37 15.63
C ASP A 62 8.65 -6.34 14.57
N LYS A 63 8.06 -6.40 13.37
CA LYS A 63 8.36 -5.48 12.26
C LYS A 63 7.11 -4.70 11.87
N LYS A 64 7.26 -3.41 11.62
CA LYS A 64 6.20 -2.60 11.02
C LYS A 64 6.08 -2.93 9.54
N VAL A 65 4.85 -3.05 9.07
CA VAL A 65 4.51 -3.37 7.67
C VAL A 65 3.63 -2.27 7.10
N VAL A 66 4.03 -1.73 5.98
CA VAL A 66 3.26 -0.73 5.24
C VAL A 66 2.84 -1.33 3.89
N VAL A 67 1.55 -1.27 3.60
CA VAL A 67 1.00 -1.62 2.30
C VAL A 67 0.71 -0.35 1.53
N ILE A 68 1.27 -0.21 0.32
CA ILE A 68 0.92 0.85 -0.64
C ILE A 68 0.06 0.21 -1.72
N ASP A 69 -1.23 0.47 -1.66
CA ASP A 69 -2.24 -0.07 -2.57
C ASP A 69 -2.85 1.05 -3.43
N GLY A 70 -3.70 0.70 -4.37
CA GLY A 70 -4.49 1.63 -5.18
C GLY A 70 -5.98 1.38 -4.99
N ASP A 71 -6.78 2.40 -5.23
CA ASP A 71 -8.24 2.37 -5.10
C ASP A 71 -8.90 1.23 -5.92
N GLY A 72 -8.53 1.07 -7.17
CA GLY A 72 -9.05 -0.02 -7.99
C GLY A 72 -8.63 -1.40 -7.51
N SER A 73 -7.42 -1.52 -6.95
CA SER A 73 -6.92 -2.77 -6.34
C SER A 73 -7.66 -3.08 -5.04
N PHE A 74 -7.84 -2.09 -4.19
CA PHE A 74 -8.63 -2.18 -2.96
C PHE A 74 -10.05 -2.67 -3.23
N LEU A 75 -10.75 -2.02 -4.20
CA LEU A 75 -12.13 -2.39 -4.55
C LEU A 75 -12.23 -3.77 -5.20
N MET A 76 -11.20 -4.21 -5.92
CA MET A 76 -11.18 -5.55 -6.54
C MET A 76 -11.21 -6.68 -5.51
N ASN A 77 -10.67 -6.46 -4.32
CA ASN A 77 -10.65 -7.45 -3.23
C ASN A 77 -11.11 -6.83 -1.90
N LEU A 78 -12.25 -6.17 -1.92
CA LEU A 78 -12.82 -5.51 -0.75
C LEU A 78 -13.02 -6.47 0.44
N GLY A 79 -13.25 -7.77 0.18
CA GLY A 79 -13.34 -8.80 1.21
C GLY A 79 -12.07 -8.96 2.05
N ALA A 80 -10.90 -8.54 1.56
CA ALA A 80 -9.67 -8.55 2.35
C ALA A 80 -9.73 -7.63 3.58
N THR A 81 -10.56 -6.57 3.54
CA THR A 81 -10.78 -5.68 4.70
C THR A 81 -11.33 -6.45 5.89
N VAL A 82 -12.31 -7.34 5.65
CA VAL A 82 -12.91 -8.17 6.70
C VAL A 82 -11.87 -9.11 7.31
N THR A 83 -11.07 -9.77 6.47
CA THR A 83 -10.01 -10.66 6.95
C THR A 83 -8.96 -9.91 7.76
N THR A 84 -8.52 -8.75 7.26
CA THR A 84 -7.52 -7.92 7.94
C THR A 84 -8.04 -7.38 9.28
N PHE A 85 -9.30 -6.93 9.31
CA PHE A 85 -9.95 -6.49 10.55
C PHE A 85 -10.04 -7.61 11.59
N VAL A 86 -10.46 -8.83 11.19
CA VAL A 86 -10.61 -9.97 12.11
C VAL A 86 -9.25 -10.43 12.66
N GLN A 87 -8.18 -10.42 11.83
CA GLN A 87 -6.83 -10.75 12.28
C GLN A 87 -6.20 -9.66 13.15
N ASN A 88 -6.59 -8.41 12.92
CA ASN A 88 -6.22 -7.23 13.69
C ASN A 88 -4.73 -7.15 14.08
N PRO A 89 -3.80 -7.24 13.11
CA PRO A 89 -2.38 -7.10 13.41
C PRO A 89 -2.07 -5.67 13.89
N ASN A 90 -1.34 -5.52 14.97
CA ASN A 90 -1.00 -4.21 15.55
C ASN A 90 0.20 -3.50 14.87
N ASN A 91 0.73 -4.08 13.82
CA ASN A 91 1.93 -3.64 13.11
C ASN A 91 1.71 -3.40 11.62
N LEU A 92 0.46 -3.24 11.18
CA LEU A 92 0.10 -3.06 9.77
C LEU A 92 -0.55 -1.69 9.51
N THR A 93 0.07 -0.89 8.66
CA THR A 93 -0.53 0.32 8.08
C THR A 93 -0.85 0.09 6.61
N TRP A 94 -2.14 0.13 6.25
CA TRP A 94 -2.61 -0.05 4.89
C TRP A 94 -2.98 1.29 4.26
N ILE A 95 -2.15 1.77 3.33
CA ILE A 95 -2.33 3.05 2.62
C ILE A 95 -2.92 2.76 1.24
N VAL A 96 -4.05 3.35 0.93
CA VAL A 96 -4.68 3.31 -0.38
C VAL A 96 -4.54 4.67 -1.05
N ILE A 97 -3.73 4.73 -2.12
CA ILE A 97 -3.63 5.93 -2.95
C ILE A 97 -4.81 5.92 -3.90
N ASN A 98 -5.74 6.84 -3.65
CA ASN A 98 -6.96 6.99 -4.42
C ASN A 98 -6.79 8.06 -5.50
N ASN A 99 -6.67 7.63 -6.75
CA ASN A 99 -6.63 8.52 -7.92
C ASN A 99 -7.88 8.39 -8.80
N GLU A 100 -8.88 7.65 -8.35
CA GLU A 100 -10.15 7.39 -9.02
C GLU A 100 -10.01 6.80 -10.44
N ALA A 101 -8.84 6.20 -10.77
CA ALA A 101 -8.57 5.75 -12.13
C ALA A 101 -7.69 4.50 -12.22
N TYR A 102 -7.99 3.65 -13.20
CA TYR A 102 -7.14 2.53 -13.61
C TYR A 102 -6.02 3.01 -14.54
N GLY A 103 -4.95 3.55 -13.96
CA GLY A 103 -3.85 4.19 -14.69
C GLY A 103 -3.13 3.29 -15.70
N SER A 104 -3.08 1.97 -15.47
CA SER A 104 -2.34 1.03 -16.33
C SER A 104 -3.08 0.66 -17.62
N THR A 105 -4.40 0.88 -17.71
CA THR A 105 -5.24 0.39 -18.80
C THR A 105 -5.91 1.49 -19.61
N GLY A 106 -5.65 2.76 -19.29
CA GLY A 106 -6.18 3.90 -20.05
C GLY A 106 -6.93 4.93 -19.21
N ASN A 107 -6.69 4.97 -17.90
CA ASN A 107 -7.31 5.93 -16.97
C ASN A 107 -8.85 5.87 -16.94
N GLN A 108 -9.43 4.68 -17.09
CA GLN A 108 -10.87 4.51 -16.87
C GLN A 108 -11.17 4.79 -15.41
N ASP A 109 -12.31 5.44 -15.13
CA ASP A 109 -12.77 5.73 -13.78
C ASP A 109 -12.90 4.43 -12.95
N THR A 110 -12.44 4.47 -11.71
CA THR A 110 -12.79 3.46 -10.71
C THR A 110 -14.08 3.86 -10.00
N TYR A 111 -14.72 2.91 -9.32
CA TYR A 111 -15.90 3.23 -8.50
C TYR A 111 -15.55 3.94 -7.19
N ALA A 112 -14.27 4.08 -6.84
CA ALA A 112 -13.81 4.88 -5.69
C ALA A 112 -14.33 6.33 -5.75
N LYS A 113 -14.47 6.88 -6.94
CA LYS A 113 -15.09 8.19 -7.23
C LYS A 113 -16.46 8.42 -6.57
N TYR A 114 -17.19 7.35 -6.24
CA TYR A 114 -18.54 7.41 -5.65
C TYR A 114 -18.57 6.95 -4.20
N LEU A 115 -17.42 6.68 -3.60
CA LEU A 115 -17.29 6.03 -2.31
C LEU A 115 -16.34 6.81 -1.40
N ASP A 116 -16.57 6.74 -0.13
CA ASP A 116 -15.62 7.12 0.91
C ASP A 116 -14.96 5.82 1.41
N LEU A 117 -13.67 5.65 1.11
CA LEU A 117 -12.97 4.41 1.45
C LEU A 117 -12.71 4.30 2.95
N VAL A 118 -12.54 5.44 3.63
CA VAL A 118 -12.41 5.51 5.10
C VAL A 118 -13.70 5.04 5.76
N ASP A 119 -14.85 5.50 5.27
CA ASP A 119 -16.15 5.08 5.83
C ASP A 119 -16.43 3.59 5.57
N ILE A 120 -16.00 3.05 4.42
CA ILE A 120 -16.12 1.61 4.14
C ILE A 120 -15.38 0.80 5.19
N VAL A 121 -14.12 1.10 5.47
CA VAL A 121 -13.32 0.31 6.43
C VAL A 121 -13.77 0.54 7.87
N LYS A 122 -14.23 1.76 8.22
CA LYS A 122 -14.89 2.03 9.51
C LYS A 122 -16.17 1.19 9.66
N GLY A 123 -16.95 1.06 8.59
CA GLY A 123 -18.13 0.20 8.56
C GLY A 123 -17.82 -1.29 8.77
N VAL A 124 -16.65 -1.76 8.37
CA VAL A 124 -16.14 -3.11 8.66
C VAL A 124 -15.72 -3.23 10.12
N GLY A 125 -15.25 -2.14 10.76
CA GLY A 125 -14.85 -2.11 12.17
C GLY A 125 -13.45 -1.57 12.46
N PHE A 126 -12.73 -1.06 11.45
CA PHE A 126 -11.44 -0.41 11.69
C PHE A 126 -11.62 0.82 12.60
N LYS A 127 -10.83 0.89 13.67
CA LYS A 127 -10.85 2.01 14.61
C LYS A 127 -9.91 3.14 14.19
N HIS A 128 -8.84 2.79 13.50
CA HIS A 128 -7.79 3.70 13.05
C HIS A 128 -7.86 3.79 11.52
N ALA A 129 -8.74 4.65 11.02
CA ALA A 129 -8.92 4.90 9.59
C ALA A 129 -9.03 6.40 9.34
N TYR A 130 -8.17 6.91 8.45
CA TYR A 130 -7.88 8.33 8.29
C TYR A 130 -7.78 8.74 6.83
N ASN A 131 -8.02 10.03 6.56
CA ASN A 131 -7.49 10.68 5.38
C ASN A 131 -6.06 11.16 5.66
N TYR A 132 -5.18 11.06 4.68
CA TYR A 132 -3.76 11.39 4.82
C TYR A 132 -3.51 12.82 5.29
N GLU A 133 -4.33 13.78 4.83
CA GLU A 133 -4.21 15.20 5.18
C GLU A 133 -4.54 15.52 6.64
N ASP A 134 -5.17 14.61 7.36
CA ASP A 134 -5.61 14.78 8.75
C ASP A 134 -4.63 14.22 9.78
N ILE A 135 -3.49 13.62 9.33
CA ILE A 135 -2.58 12.87 10.20
C ILE A 135 -1.11 13.22 9.98
N ASP A 136 -0.29 12.87 10.96
CA ASP A 136 1.14 12.64 10.79
C ASP A 136 1.33 11.13 10.50
N LEU A 137 1.80 10.80 9.29
CA LEU A 137 1.92 9.41 8.87
C LEU A 137 2.96 8.65 9.71
N ARG A 138 4.05 9.33 10.12
CA ARG A 138 5.06 8.71 10.97
C ARG A 138 4.47 8.25 12.30
N GLU A 139 3.66 9.10 12.95
CA GLU A 139 2.98 8.74 14.20
C GLU A 139 2.03 7.55 14.01
N VAL A 140 1.29 7.50 12.89
CA VAL A 140 0.39 6.37 12.57
C VAL A 140 1.15 5.06 12.36
N ILE A 141 2.32 5.10 11.72
CA ILE A 141 3.16 3.91 11.51
C ILE A 141 3.78 3.43 12.82
N ASP A 142 4.21 4.36 13.69
CA ASP A 142 4.82 4.04 14.97
C ASP A 142 3.84 3.45 15.99
N ASP A 143 2.57 3.84 15.89
CA ASP A 143 1.52 3.31 16.75
C ASP A 143 1.36 1.77 16.58
N ASP A 144 1.09 1.08 17.70
CA ASP A 144 0.82 -0.35 17.73
C ASP A 144 -0.66 -0.65 17.44
N ASN A 145 -1.11 -0.23 16.24
CA ASN A 145 -2.50 -0.40 15.78
C ASN A 145 -2.58 -0.87 14.33
N LEU A 146 -3.64 -1.60 14.01
CA LEU A 146 -4.05 -1.78 12.63
C LEU A 146 -4.60 -0.46 12.11
N SER A 147 -3.94 0.13 11.11
CA SER A 147 -4.31 1.43 10.56
C SER A 147 -4.61 1.37 9.07
N PHE A 148 -5.58 2.16 8.64
CA PHE A 148 -5.93 2.40 7.24
C PHE A 148 -5.80 3.89 6.93
N VAL A 149 -5.19 4.22 5.79
CA VAL A 149 -5.03 5.60 5.34
C VAL A 149 -5.46 5.73 3.88
N GLU A 150 -6.41 6.61 3.60
CA GLU A 150 -6.74 7.01 2.23
C GLU A 150 -5.92 8.24 1.86
N TYR A 151 -5.22 8.19 0.71
CA TYR A 151 -4.44 9.28 0.19
C TYR A 151 -4.98 9.72 -1.16
N ASN A 152 -5.75 10.79 -1.19
CA ASN A 152 -6.39 11.32 -2.39
C ASN A 152 -5.41 12.07 -3.28
N VAL A 153 -5.36 11.71 -4.57
CA VAL A 153 -4.47 12.30 -5.56
C VAL A 153 -5.18 12.48 -6.90
N TYR A 154 -4.63 13.32 -7.78
CA TYR A 154 -5.14 13.43 -9.14
C TYR A 154 -4.72 12.24 -10.00
N PRO A 155 -5.56 11.81 -10.97
CA PRO A 155 -5.19 10.79 -11.93
C PRO A 155 -3.99 11.23 -12.78
N GLY A 156 -3.21 10.25 -13.22
CA GLY A 156 -2.03 10.46 -14.06
C GLY A 156 -0.95 9.43 -13.82
N ASN A 157 -0.07 9.28 -14.81
CA ASN A 157 1.04 8.35 -14.77
C ASN A 157 2.35 9.10 -15.02
N SER A 158 3.35 8.84 -14.17
CA SER A 158 4.70 9.35 -14.36
C SER A 158 5.43 8.55 -15.44
N GLN A 159 6.35 9.22 -16.15
CA GLN A 159 7.30 8.51 -17.00
C GLN A 159 8.43 7.96 -16.14
N VAL A 160 8.32 6.68 -15.79
CA VAL A 160 9.32 5.96 -14.98
C VAL A 160 9.75 4.69 -15.70
N PRO A 161 11.01 4.24 -15.50
CA PRO A 161 11.51 3.02 -16.11
C PRO A 161 10.73 1.79 -15.62
N ILE A 162 10.85 0.72 -16.38
CA ILE A 162 10.39 -0.60 -15.93
C ILE A 162 11.34 -1.07 -14.83
N ILE A 163 10.79 -1.77 -13.84
CA ILE A 163 11.59 -2.42 -12.80
C ILE A 163 12.52 -3.44 -13.47
N ASP A 164 13.81 -3.25 -13.32
CA ASP A 164 14.86 -4.06 -13.98
C ASP A 164 15.30 -5.28 -13.15
N ILE A 165 14.70 -5.48 -11.96
CA ILE A 165 14.93 -6.65 -11.11
C ILE A 165 13.95 -7.77 -11.45
N SER A 166 14.45 -8.99 -11.57
CA SER A 166 13.59 -10.15 -11.86
C SER A 166 12.64 -10.44 -10.68
N PRO A 167 11.47 -11.07 -10.95
CA PRO A 167 10.54 -11.48 -9.90
C PRO A 167 11.17 -12.38 -8.84
N ILE A 168 12.07 -13.25 -9.28
CA ILE A 168 12.82 -14.16 -8.38
C ILE A 168 13.74 -13.35 -7.46
N GLU A 169 14.38 -12.34 -7.98
CA GLU A 169 15.28 -11.49 -7.20
C GLU A 169 14.53 -10.58 -6.24
N ILE A 170 13.40 -9.99 -6.64
CA ILE A 170 12.50 -9.24 -5.75
C ILE A 170 12.15 -10.11 -4.53
N LYS A 171 11.68 -11.34 -4.79
CA LYS A 171 11.36 -12.28 -3.71
C LYS A 171 12.57 -12.60 -2.84
N LYS A 172 13.72 -12.92 -3.44
CA LYS A 172 14.93 -13.30 -2.69
C LYS A 172 15.43 -12.17 -1.80
N ARG A 173 15.46 -10.93 -2.30
CA ARG A 173 15.86 -9.75 -1.54
C ARG A 173 14.96 -9.57 -0.33
N PHE A 174 13.66 -9.57 -0.54
CA PHE A 174 12.66 -9.38 0.51
C PHE A 174 12.70 -10.51 1.55
N MET A 175 12.73 -11.78 1.12
CA MET A 175 12.86 -12.93 2.02
C MET A 175 14.15 -12.90 2.85
N LYS A 176 15.25 -12.38 2.31
CA LYS A 176 16.50 -12.22 3.06
C LYS A 176 16.36 -11.21 4.19
N VAL A 177 15.57 -10.15 4.00
CA VAL A 177 15.25 -9.18 5.06
C VAL A 177 14.36 -9.82 6.11
N LEU A 178 13.32 -10.55 5.70
CA LEU A 178 12.40 -11.22 6.63
C LEU A 178 13.09 -12.25 7.53
N ASN A 179 14.19 -12.84 7.10
CA ASN A 179 14.91 -13.89 7.85
C ASN A 179 16.04 -13.37 8.73
N LYS A 180 16.17 -12.03 8.84
CA LYS A 180 17.09 -11.39 9.78
C LYS A 180 16.40 -11.10 11.11
#